data_e43c7fadab92027b5043d84c0b775c67
#
_entry.id   e43c7fadab92027b5043d84c0b775c67
#
_cell.length_a   1.000
_cell.length_b   1.000
_cell.length_c   1.000
_cell.angle_alpha   90.00
_cell.angle_beta   90.00
_cell.angle_gamma   90.00
#
_symmetry.space_group_name_H-M   'P 1'
#
loop_
_entity.id
_entity.type
_entity.pdbx_description
1 polymer ?
#
loop_
_entity_poly.entity_id
_entity_poly.type
_entity_poly.pdbx_seq_one_letter_code
_entity_poly.pdbx_strand_id
1 'polypeptide(L)'
;MEFVFWQNMISIHQSALIKALAREHDVLLVVQTDFEGERKSSGWTVPDMGNARILVSPGSQTVEKTVRAHPSAIHIFSGINTYPMVYAAFKQAVRRGLKTMVYAEPFRRQGWRGVLRIFKYRLLRLRYGKKITALLATGRLGMECYRRAGFPAAAVFEWGYFTESAASADAPAMPPPTPGGKPDLLFVGQLIPRKNLLPFLRAARECRGAFHHCHVVGDGPLREQAAQETEGCGQISLPGMQGNEETRRLMRRCDLLVLPSLFDGWGAVVNEALQAGMRVLCSTACGAASLLDGHQRGGTFDPAQPDSLPRALRAWLGKGPLTPAERHAISAWAEQHISGAAAARYLEHIAAFTEGREKKRPAAPWAPLKGTEE
;
A
#
# COMPACT_ATOMS: atom_id res chain seq x y z
N MET A 1 -0.31 24.79 6.22
CA MET A 1 0.63 24.63 5.08
C MET A 1 -0.17 24.52 3.79
N GLU A 2 0.49 24.62 2.64
CA GLU A 2 -0.14 24.43 1.34
C GLU A 2 0.51 23.23 0.64
N PHE A 3 -0.31 22.33 0.09
CA PHE A 3 0.14 21.13 -0.63
C PHE A 3 -0.45 21.07 -2.03
N VAL A 4 0.37 20.79 -3.02
CA VAL A 4 -0.08 20.56 -4.41
C VAL A 4 0.34 19.16 -4.85
N PHE A 5 -0.63 18.27 -4.99
CA PHE A 5 -0.41 16.90 -5.47
C PHE A 5 -0.54 16.84 -6.99
N TRP A 6 0.44 16.23 -7.64
CA TRP A 6 0.49 16.02 -9.09
C TRP A 6 0.43 14.53 -9.37
N GLN A 7 -0.69 14.05 -9.89
CA GLN A 7 -0.95 12.63 -10.09
C GLN A 7 -1.43 12.33 -11.51
N ASN A 8 -1.32 11.07 -11.93
CA ASN A 8 -1.90 10.62 -13.20
C ASN A 8 -3.43 10.58 -13.14
N MET A 9 -4.00 10.15 -12.02
CA MET A 9 -5.44 10.04 -11.78
C MET A 9 -5.74 10.11 -10.28
N ILE A 10 -7.00 10.26 -9.92
CA ILE A 10 -7.47 10.13 -8.54
C ILE A 10 -7.18 8.70 -8.04
N SER A 11 -6.51 8.58 -6.91
CA SER A 11 -6.09 7.30 -6.34
C SER A 11 -6.74 7.03 -5.00
N ILE A 12 -7.43 5.89 -4.87
CA ILE A 12 -7.98 5.41 -3.59
C ILE A 12 -6.90 5.16 -2.53
N HIS A 13 -5.65 4.94 -2.95
CA HIS A 13 -4.53 4.69 -2.04
C HIS A 13 -3.94 5.96 -1.44
N GLN A 14 -4.42 7.13 -1.87
CA GLN A 14 -4.01 8.44 -1.36
C GLN A 14 -5.18 9.31 -0.92
N SER A 15 -6.41 8.88 -1.19
CA SER A 15 -7.62 9.64 -0.80
C SER A 15 -7.66 9.93 0.70
N ALA A 16 -7.39 8.93 1.53
CA ALA A 16 -7.38 9.09 2.99
C ALA A 16 -6.38 10.13 3.46
N LEU A 17 -5.16 10.15 2.90
CA LEU A 17 -4.14 11.17 3.16
C LEU A 17 -4.62 12.56 2.74
N ILE A 18 -5.08 12.70 1.48
CA ILE A 18 -5.50 13.97 0.90
C ILE A 18 -6.68 14.55 1.70
N LYS A 19 -7.67 13.72 2.01
CA LYS A 19 -8.82 14.07 2.83
C LYS A 19 -8.41 14.53 4.24
N ALA A 20 -7.46 13.84 4.87
CA ALA A 20 -6.97 14.22 6.20
C ALA A 20 -6.22 15.55 6.17
N LEU A 21 -5.32 15.75 5.21
CA LEU A 21 -4.60 17.03 5.03
C LEU A 21 -5.54 18.20 4.75
N ALA A 22 -6.58 17.98 3.93
CA ALA A 22 -7.53 19.02 3.54
C ALA A 22 -8.45 19.51 4.69
N ARG A 23 -8.39 18.87 5.86
CA ARG A 23 -9.08 19.36 7.07
C ARG A 23 -8.37 20.57 7.72
N GLU A 24 -7.04 20.61 7.61
CA GLU A 24 -6.20 21.59 8.33
C GLU A 24 -5.34 22.43 7.39
N HIS A 25 -5.25 22.05 6.11
CA HIS A 25 -4.35 22.64 5.13
C HIS A 25 -5.03 22.93 3.81
N ASP A 26 -4.47 23.86 3.06
CA ASP A 26 -4.84 24.12 1.66
C ASP A 26 -4.28 22.97 0.80
N VAL A 27 -5.15 22.20 0.16
CA VAL A 27 -4.76 21.06 -0.67
C VAL A 27 -5.35 21.22 -2.07
N LEU A 28 -4.47 21.19 -3.06
CA LEU A 28 -4.81 21.13 -4.48
C LEU A 28 -4.35 19.78 -5.05
N LEU A 29 -5.28 19.00 -5.59
CA LEU A 29 -5.00 17.79 -6.33
C LEU A 29 -5.11 18.06 -7.84
N VAL A 30 -4.01 17.91 -8.57
CA VAL A 30 -3.96 18.05 -10.03
C VAL A 30 -3.77 16.66 -10.64
N VAL A 31 -4.73 16.23 -11.46
CA VAL A 31 -4.71 14.90 -12.09
C VAL A 31 -4.65 15.00 -13.61
N GLN A 32 -3.85 14.12 -14.24
CA GLN A 32 -3.67 14.10 -15.67
C GLN A 32 -4.90 13.61 -16.43
N THR A 33 -5.58 12.60 -15.88
CA THR A 33 -6.78 11.99 -16.49
C THR A 33 -7.89 11.90 -15.46
N ASP A 34 -9.13 11.98 -15.95
CA ASP A 34 -10.29 11.72 -15.12
C ASP A 34 -10.35 10.24 -14.70
N PHE A 35 -11.18 9.97 -13.70
CA PHE A 35 -11.41 8.63 -13.14
C PHE A 35 -12.15 7.70 -14.14
N GLU A 36 -12.56 8.20 -15.30
CA GLU A 36 -13.33 7.47 -16.30
C GLU A 36 -12.52 6.41 -17.04
N GLY A 37 -13.10 5.23 -17.22
CA GLY A 37 -12.53 4.12 -17.99
C GLY A 37 -12.64 2.78 -17.28
N GLU A 38 -11.66 1.90 -17.47
CA GLU A 38 -11.63 0.50 -16.97
C GLU A 38 -11.93 0.31 -15.47
N ARG A 39 -11.81 1.36 -14.66
CA ARG A 39 -12.07 1.28 -13.21
C ARG A 39 -13.55 1.41 -12.85
N LYS A 40 -14.33 2.21 -13.60
CA LYS A 40 -15.79 2.25 -13.43
C LYS A 40 -16.42 0.89 -13.75
N SER A 41 -15.94 0.20 -14.78
CA SER A 41 -16.38 -1.16 -15.12
C SER A 41 -16.02 -2.20 -14.06
N SER A 42 -15.02 -1.92 -13.21
CA SER A 42 -14.60 -2.75 -12.09
C SER A 42 -15.31 -2.40 -10.76
N GLY A 43 -16.37 -1.58 -10.79
CA GLY A 43 -17.14 -1.22 -9.60
C GLY A 43 -16.47 -0.22 -8.66
N TRP A 44 -15.46 0.53 -9.14
CA TRP A 44 -14.77 1.54 -8.34
C TRP A 44 -15.53 2.86 -8.40
N THR A 45 -15.77 3.46 -7.24
CA THR A 45 -16.31 4.82 -7.11
C THR A 45 -15.19 5.85 -6.92
N VAL A 46 -15.43 7.09 -7.33
CA VAL A 46 -14.51 8.19 -7.04
C VAL A 46 -14.42 8.36 -5.52
N PRO A 47 -13.23 8.24 -4.92
CA PRO A 47 -13.10 8.41 -3.47
C PRO A 47 -13.34 9.86 -3.05
N ASP A 48 -13.85 10.03 -1.84
CA ASP A 48 -14.02 11.34 -1.21
C ASP A 48 -12.65 11.95 -0.88
N MET A 49 -12.39 13.15 -1.38
CA MET A 49 -11.17 13.91 -1.15
C MET A 49 -11.32 15.01 -0.08
N GLY A 50 -12.46 15.04 0.60
CA GLY A 50 -12.77 16.08 1.59
C GLY A 50 -12.79 17.48 0.97
N ASN A 51 -12.18 18.44 1.64
CA ASN A 51 -12.12 19.85 1.21
C ASN A 51 -11.02 20.13 0.16
N ALA A 52 -10.33 19.12 -0.37
CA ALA A 52 -9.29 19.30 -1.37
C ALA A 52 -9.89 19.85 -2.68
N ARG A 53 -9.26 20.87 -3.24
CA ARG A 53 -9.60 21.36 -4.59
C ARG A 53 -9.02 20.38 -5.63
N ILE A 54 -9.80 20.06 -6.66
CA ILE A 54 -9.39 19.11 -7.71
C ILE A 54 -9.36 19.81 -9.06
N LEU A 55 -8.24 19.67 -9.77
CA LEU A 55 -8.06 20.15 -11.13
C LEU A 55 -7.79 18.96 -12.05
N VAL A 56 -8.75 18.68 -12.94
CA VAL A 56 -8.70 17.51 -13.83
C VAL A 56 -8.22 17.89 -15.21
N SER A 57 -7.30 17.10 -15.77
CA SER A 57 -6.81 17.19 -17.16
C SER A 57 -6.43 18.60 -17.61
N PRO A 58 -5.63 19.37 -16.85
CA PRO A 58 -5.27 20.73 -17.24
C PRO A 58 -4.35 20.74 -18.46
N GLY A 59 -4.57 21.68 -19.35
CA GLY A 59 -3.65 21.96 -20.46
C GLY A 59 -2.29 22.49 -19.97
N SER A 60 -1.27 22.45 -20.81
CA SER A 60 0.11 22.80 -20.46
C SER A 60 0.27 24.21 -19.88
N GLN A 61 -0.47 25.20 -20.41
CA GLN A 61 -0.48 26.56 -19.89
C GLN A 61 -1.04 26.64 -18.47
N THR A 62 -2.11 25.87 -18.18
CA THR A 62 -2.71 25.81 -16.86
C THR A 62 -1.77 25.14 -15.87
N VAL A 63 -1.07 24.06 -16.26
CA VAL A 63 -0.01 23.44 -15.45
C VAL A 63 1.06 24.45 -15.07
N GLU A 64 1.55 25.24 -16.02
CA GLU A 64 2.57 26.26 -15.73
C GLU A 64 2.04 27.37 -14.81
N LYS A 65 0.83 27.86 -15.07
CA LYS A 65 0.17 28.85 -14.21
C LYS A 65 -0.01 28.32 -12.79
N THR A 66 -0.45 27.07 -12.64
CA THR A 66 -0.64 26.44 -11.32
C THR A 66 0.68 26.34 -10.55
N VAL A 67 1.77 25.89 -11.20
CA VAL A 67 3.10 25.86 -10.54
C VAL A 67 3.56 27.25 -10.10
N ARG A 68 3.28 28.30 -10.90
CA ARG A 68 3.65 29.69 -10.57
C ARG A 68 2.79 30.28 -9.46
N ALA A 69 1.51 29.91 -9.39
CA ALA A 69 0.56 30.44 -8.41
C ALA A 69 0.79 29.92 -6.99
N HIS A 70 1.52 28.80 -6.84
CA HIS A 70 1.75 28.15 -5.54
C HIS A 70 3.25 28.03 -5.19
N PRO A 71 3.99 29.17 -5.08
CA PRO A 71 5.45 29.16 -4.91
C PRO A 71 5.89 28.70 -3.50
N SER A 72 5.04 28.86 -2.50
CA SER A 72 5.30 28.47 -1.10
C SER A 72 4.85 27.03 -0.80
N ALA A 73 4.05 26.42 -1.68
CA ALA A 73 3.49 25.10 -1.50
C ALA A 73 4.55 23.99 -1.54
N ILE A 74 4.25 22.90 -0.89
CA ILE A 74 4.97 21.64 -1.07
C ILE A 74 4.34 20.89 -2.25
N HIS A 75 5.11 20.77 -3.34
CA HIS A 75 4.68 20.05 -4.53
C HIS A 75 5.05 18.57 -4.44
N ILE A 76 4.05 17.69 -4.50
CA ILE A 76 4.21 16.23 -4.36
C ILE A 76 3.84 15.55 -5.67
N PHE A 77 4.79 14.83 -6.24
CA PHE A 77 4.68 14.22 -7.57
C PHE A 77 4.60 12.70 -7.51
N SER A 78 3.68 12.09 -8.25
CA SER A 78 3.62 10.64 -8.43
C SER A 78 4.65 10.16 -9.46
N GLY A 79 5.87 9.94 -8.98
CA GLY A 79 7.04 9.59 -9.79
C GLY A 79 7.75 10.79 -10.41
N ILE A 80 8.97 10.56 -10.91
CA ILE A 80 9.79 11.64 -11.49
C ILE A 80 9.40 11.90 -12.96
N ASN A 81 9.36 10.84 -13.79
CA ASN A 81 9.17 10.96 -15.23
C ASN A 81 8.22 9.88 -15.79
N THR A 82 7.26 9.44 -15.00
CA THR A 82 6.34 8.36 -15.36
C THR A 82 5.19 8.86 -16.23
N TYR A 83 4.65 10.04 -15.93
CA TYR A 83 3.45 10.60 -16.57
C TYR A 83 3.77 11.96 -17.19
N PRO A 84 3.37 12.24 -18.44
CA PRO A 84 3.76 13.45 -19.17
C PRO A 84 3.42 14.76 -18.46
N MET A 85 2.17 14.93 -17.99
CA MET A 85 1.72 16.14 -17.28
C MET A 85 2.46 16.31 -15.95
N VAL A 86 2.55 15.23 -15.15
CA VAL A 86 3.25 15.22 -13.88
C VAL A 86 4.73 15.58 -14.05
N TYR A 87 5.37 15.05 -15.10
CA TYR A 87 6.77 15.36 -15.43
C TYR A 87 6.95 16.82 -15.90
N ALA A 88 5.99 17.36 -16.64
CA ALA A 88 6.02 18.76 -17.06
C ALA A 88 5.96 19.69 -15.84
N ALA A 89 5.03 19.45 -14.93
CA ALA A 89 4.91 20.18 -13.66
C ALA A 89 6.16 20.02 -12.78
N PHE A 90 6.68 18.80 -12.64
CA PHE A 90 7.92 18.51 -11.91
C PHE A 90 9.10 19.33 -12.44
N LYS A 91 9.31 19.37 -13.75
CA LYS A 91 10.38 20.17 -14.37
C LYS A 91 10.24 21.67 -14.07
N GLN A 92 9.01 22.18 -14.08
CA GLN A 92 8.74 23.58 -13.75
C GLN A 92 9.03 23.90 -12.29
N ALA A 93 8.56 23.06 -11.37
CA ALA A 93 8.82 23.22 -9.94
C ALA A 93 10.33 23.17 -9.63
N VAL A 94 11.04 22.18 -10.17
CA VAL A 94 12.49 22.03 -9.99
C VAL A 94 13.30 23.20 -10.58
N ARG A 95 12.89 23.73 -11.73
CA ARG A 95 13.56 24.91 -12.36
C ARG A 95 13.40 26.17 -11.51
N ARG A 96 12.29 26.29 -10.80
CA ARG A 96 11.97 27.43 -9.90
C ARG A 96 12.50 27.26 -8.49
N GLY A 97 13.14 26.12 -8.17
CA GLY A 97 13.63 25.84 -6.82
C GLY A 97 12.55 25.62 -5.78
N LEU A 98 11.33 25.20 -6.21
CA LEU A 98 10.21 24.97 -5.30
C LEU A 98 10.43 23.70 -4.44
N LYS A 99 9.78 23.64 -3.28
CA LYS A 99 9.79 22.47 -2.41
C LYS A 99 9.16 21.28 -3.15
N THR A 100 9.97 20.28 -3.46
CA THR A 100 9.60 19.18 -4.36
C THR A 100 9.76 17.85 -3.65
N MET A 101 8.66 17.15 -3.42
CA MET A 101 8.64 15.77 -2.92
C MET A 101 8.19 14.83 -4.03
N VAL A 102 8.72 13.61 -4.02
CA VAL A 102 8.37 12.60 -5.03
C VAL A 102 7.93 11.33 -4.33
N TYR A 103 6.71 10.92 -4.62
CA TYR A 103 6.20 9.61 -4.25
C TYR A 103 6.63 8.56 -5.27
N ALA A 104 7.22 7.46 -4.83
CA ALA A 104 7.83 6.51 -5.75
C ALA A 104 7.76 5.05 -5.26
N GLU A 105 7.17 4.20 -6.09
CA GLU A 105 7.09 2.77 -5.85
C GLU A 105 8.42 2.05 -6.14
N PRO A 106 8.64 0.87 -5.52
CA PRO A 106 9.77 0.04 -5.85
C PRO A 106 9.68 -0.45 -7.30
N PHE A 107 10.83 -0.61 -7.93
CA PHE A 107 10.93 -1.22 -9.24
C PHE A 107 11.59 -2.60 -9.15
N ARG A 108 11.18 -3.52 -10.04
CA ARG A 108 11.80 -4.85 -10.13
C ARG A 108 13.28 -4.71 -10.49
N ARG A 109 14.16 -5.28 -9.65
CA ARG A 109 15.62 -5.21 -9.77
C ARG A 109 16.23 -6.42 -10.46
N GLN A 110 15.46 -7.49 -10.64
CA GLN A 110 15.95 -8.75 -11.19
C GLN A 110 16.11 -8.69 -12.70
N GLY A 111 17.12 -9.43 -13.20
CA GLY A 111 17.43 -9.55 -14.62
C GLY A 111 17.99 -8.25 -15.25
N TRP A 112 18.30 -8.31 -16.55
CA TRP A 112 18.88 -7.19 -17.29
C TRP A 112 18.02 -5.91 -17.27
N ARG A 113 16.68 -6.07 -17.29
CA ARG A 113 15.73 -4.94 -17.18
C ARG A 113 15.84 -4.25 -15.81
N GLY A 114 16.17 -4.99 -14.76
CA GLY A 114 16.43 -4.42 -13.43
C GLY A 114 17.66 -3.53 -13.44
N VAL A 115 18.75 -3.98 -14.06
CA VAL A 115 19.99 -3.20 -14.23
C VAL A 115 19.71 -1.89 -14.98
N LEU A 116 18.98 -1.95 -16.10
CA LEU A 116 18.60 -0.75 -16.86
C LEU A 116 17.77 0.23 -16.03
N ARG A 117 16.86 -0.26 -15.17
CA ARG A 117 16.09 0.61 -14.27
C ARG A 117 16.96 1.28 -13.23
N ILE A 118 17.91 0.56 -12.63
CA ILE A 118 18.87 1.16 -11.70
C ILE A 118 19.66 2.25 -12.40
N PHE A 119 20.16 2.00 -13.61
CA PHE A 119 20.88 2.99 -14.39
C PHE A 119 20.03 4.22 -14.74
N LYS A 120 18.78 4.02 -15.19
CA LYS A 120 17.81 5.10 -15.40
C LYS A 120 17.67 5.98 -14.14
N TYR A 121 17.46 5.36 -12.98
CA TYR A 121 17.27 6.12 -11.74
C TYR A 121 18.56 6.78 -11.23
N ARG A 122 19.75 6.22 -11.52
CA ARG A 122 21.04 6.90 -11.30
C ARG A 122 21.15 8.18 -12.13
N LEU A 123 20.78 8.15 -13.41
CA LEU A 123 20.73 9.34 -14.25
C LEU A 123 19.74 10.39 -13.73
N LEU A 124 18.54 9.96 -13.32
CA LEU A 124 17.54 10.84 -12.71
C LEU A 124 18.07 11.46 -11.41
N ARG A 125 18.76 10.68 -10.60
CA ARG A 125 19.42 11.18 -9.38
C ARG A 125 20.49 12.22 -9.70
N LEU A 126 21.35 11.98 -10.68
CA LEU A 126 22.37 12.95 -11.09
C LEU A 126 21.73 14.26 -11.55
N ARG A 127 20.63 14.18 -12.30
CA ARG A 127 19.95 15.36 -12.84
C ARG A 127 19.11 16.12 -11.82
N TYR A 128 18.44 15.42 -10.91
CA TYR A 128 17.40 16.00 -10.05
C TYR A 128 17.62 15.74 -8.55
N GLY A 129 18.51 14.84 -8.16
CA GLY A 129 18.59 14.38 -6.77
C GLY A 129 18.87 15.47 -5.73
N LYS A 130 19.62 16.52 -6.10
CA LYS A 130 19.86 17.69 -5.22
C LYS A 130 18.66 18.66 -5.14
N LYS A 131 17.68 18.48 -6.02
CA LYS A 131 16.51 19.35 -6.17
C LYS A 131 15.22 18.71 -5.61
N ILE A 132 15.28 17.42 -5.29
CA ILE A 132 14.19 16.69 -4.63
C ILE A 132 14.41 16.84 -3.12
N THR A 133 13.47 17.51 -2.46
CA THR A 133 13.50 17.76 -1.01
C THR A 133 13.31 16.45 -0.23
N ALA A 134 12.34 15.62 -0.64
CA ALA A 134 12.11 14.30 -0.07
C ALA A 134 11.64 13.30 -1.14
N LEU A 135 12.12 12.07 -1.05
CA LEU A 135 11.68 10.94 -1.85
C LEU A 135 10.91 9.98 -0.93
N LEU A 136 9.61 9.92 -1.12
CA LEU A 136 8.66 9.08 -0.37
C LEU A 136 8.63 7.69 -1.01
N ALA A 137 9.53 6.83 -0.58
CA ALA A 137 9.77 5.52 -1.19
C ALA A 137 8.89 4.45 -0.56
N THR A 138 8.06 3.79 -1.37
CA THR A 138 7.05 2.83 -0.90
C THR A 138 7.70 1.57 -0.33
N GLY A 139 7.56 1.38 0.97
CA GLY A 139 8.08 0.27 1.75
C GLY A 139 9.62 0.17 1.76
N ARG A 140 10.15 -0.79 2.49
CA ARG A 140 11.59 -1.08 2.53
C ARG A 140 12.16 -1.41 1.16
N LEU A 141 11.38 -2.08 0.31
CA LEU A 141 11.77 -2.38 -1.07
C LEU A 141 12.02 -1.10 -1.89
N GLY A 142 11.15 -0.10 -1.74
CA GLY A 142 11.31 1.21 -2.37
C GLY A 142 12.54 1.93 -1.83
N MET A 143 12.69 1.98 -0.51
CA MET A 143 13.88 2.55 0.14
C MET A 143 15.17 1.97 -0.44
N GLU A 144 15.25 0.64 -0.53
CA GLU A 144 16.41 -0.06 -1.06
C GLU A 144 16.65 0.24 -2.55
N CYS A 145 15.59 0.27 -3.37
CA CYS A 145 15.69 0.63 -4.78
C CYS A 145 16.35 1.99 -4.99
N TYR A 146 15.88 3.02 -4.28
CA TYR A 146 16.35 4.39 -4.48
C TYR A 146 17.71 4.66 -3.82
N ARG A 147 18.02 4.02 -2.70
CA ARG A 147 19.36 4.06 -2.10
C ARG A 147 20.39 3.41 -3.02
N ARG A 148 20.11 2.26 -3.63
CA ARG A 148 20.97 1.61 -4.63
C ARG A 148 21.11 2.44 -5.91
N ALA A 149 20.11 3.24 -6.26
CA ALA A 149 20.23 4.21 -7.33
C ALA A 149 21.04 5.47 -6.94
N GLY A 150 21.50 5.55 -5.68
CA GLY A 150 22.40 6.59 -5.17
C GLY A 150 21.69 7.84 -4.64
N PHE A 151 20.35 7.80 -4.42
CA PHE A 151 19.68 8.90 -3.73
C PHE A 151 20.18 8.99 -2.28
N PRO A 152 20.43 10.22 -1.76
CA PRO A 152 20.94 10.39 -0.40
C PRO A 152 20.01 9.76 0.62
N ALA A 153 20.56 8.97 1.55
CA ALA A 153 19.74 8.32 2.59
C ALA A 153 18.94 9.34 3.42
N ALA A 154 19.49 10.56 3.61
CA ALA A 154 18.80 11.64 4.31
C ALA A 154 17.52 12.12 3.61
N ALA A 155 17.45 12.01 2.28
CA ALA A 155 16.30 12.47 1.48
C ALA A 155 15.29 11.35 1.16
N VAL A 156 15.58 10.07 1.46
CA VAL A 156 14.70 8.94 1.12
C VAL A 156 13.95 8.49 2.37
N PHE A 157 12.66 8.72 2.46
CA PHE A 157 11.78 8.35 3.56
C PHE A 157 10.97 7.12 3.21
N GLU A 158 10.79 6.20 4.15
CA GLU A 158 9.88 5.07 3.97
C GLU A 158 8.45 5.59 3.92
N TRP A 159 7.71 5.19 2.89
CA TRP A 159 6.34 5.60 2.66
C TRP A 159 5.45 4.38 2.46
N GLY A 160 4.14 4.56 2.50
CA GLY A 160 3.16 3.50 2.26
C GLY A 160 1.92 3.99 1.55
N TYR A 161 0.98 3.11 1.36
CA TYR A 161 -0.39 3.47 1.04
C TYR A 161 -1.16 3.68 2.33
N PHE A 162 -2.11 4.59 2.28
CA PHE A 162 -2.98 4.90 3.40
C PHE A 162 -4.42 4.83 2.89
N THR A 163 -5.12 3.81 3.31
CA THR A 163 -6.50 3.57 2.89
C THR A 163 -7.47 4.17 3.90
N GLU A 164 -8.70 4.46 3.46
CA GLU A 164 -9.74 4.89 4.38
C GLU A 164 -10.04 3.77 5.38
N SER A 165 -10.16 4.15 6.65
CA SER A 165 -10.52 3.21 7.70
C SER A 165 -11.89 2.60 7.40
N ALA A 166 -12.02 1.29 7.56
CA ALA A 166 -13.28 0.59 7.48
C ALA A 166 -14.16 0.80 8.73
N ALA A 167 -13.68 1.57 9.71
CA ALA A 167 -14.41 1.93 10.90
C ALA A 167 -15.48 2.99 10.56
N SER A 168 -16.58 2.59 9.93
CA SER A 168 -17.83 3.32 10.00
C SER A 168 -18.47 3.02 11.35
N ALA A 169 -19.13 4.01 11.95
CA ALA A 169 -19.91 3.84 13.18
C ALA A 169 -21.01 2.74 13.03
N ASP A 170 -21.35 2.38 11.78
CA ASP A 170 -22.31 1.35 11.41
C ASP A 170 -21.66 -0.01 11.09
N ALA A 171 -20.41 -0.26 11.53
CA ALA A 171 -19.81 -1.57 11.32
C ALA A 171 -20.65 -2.63 12.07
N PRO A 172 -21.21 -3.64 11.37
CA PRO A 172 -22.01 -4.67 12.01
C PRO A 172 -21.20 -5.34 13.12
N ALA A 173 -21.89 -5.75 14.18
CA ALA A 173 -21.31 -6.46 15.31
C ALA A 173 -20.40 -7.59 14.81
N MET A 174 -19.30 -7.81 15.53
CA MET A 174 -18.34 -8.87 15.16
C MET A 174 -19.07 -10.20 15.01
N PRO A 175 -18.71 -10.97 13.96
CA PRO A 175 -19.29 -12.29 13.78
C PRO A 175 -18.94 -13.20 14.96
N PRO A 176 -19.80 -14.18 15.27
CA PRO A 176 -19.49 -15.19 16.27
C PRO A 176 -18.21 -15.96 15.88
N PRO A 177 -17.50 -16.51 16.87
CA PRO A 177 -16.32 -17.35 16.62
C PRO A 177 -16.62 -18.44 15.60
N THR A 178 -15.64 -18.73 14.74
CA THR A 178 -15.79 -19.77 13.71
C THR A 178 -16.07 -21.12 14.37
N PRO A 179 -17.05 -21.91 13.88
CA PRO A 179 -17.33 -23.22 14.39
C PRO A 179 -16.08 -24.13 14.41
N GLY A 180 -15.85 -24.85 15.50
CA GLY A 180 -14.74 -25.80 15.61
C GLY A 180 -13.38 -25.21 15.99
N GLY A 181 -13.28 -23.92 16.32
CA GLY A 181 -12.03 -23.31 16.82
C GLY A 181 -10.90 -23.24 15.79
N LYS A 182 -11.20 -23.34 14.48
CA LYS A 182 -10.23 -23.25 13.39
C LYS A 182 -10.35 -21.92 12.66
N PRO A 183 -9.24 -21.28 12.25
CA PRO A 183 -9.26 -20.00 11.57
C PRO A 183 -9.79 -20.08 10.14
N ASP A 184 -10.38 -18.98 9.65
CA ASP A 184 -10.71 -18.76 8.25
C ASP A 184 -9.60 -18.00 7.53
N LEU A 185 -9.27 -18.45 6.33
CA LEU A 185 -8.27 -17.87 5.44
C LEU A 185 -8.89 -17.01 4.36
N LEU A 186 -8.17 -15.97 3.95
CA LEU A 186 -8.55 -15.11 2.84
C LEU A 186 -7.36 -14.82 1.93
N PHE A 187 -7.58 -14.94 0.63
CA PHE A 187 -6.75 -14.36 -0.42
C PHE A 187 -7.59 -13.35 -1.21
N VAL A 188 -7.04 -12.17 -1.48
CA VAL A 188 -7.69 -11.16 -2.33
C VAL A 188 -6.69 -10.63 -3.34
N GLY A 189 -7.01 -10.74 -4.63
CA GLY A 189 -6.17 -10.20 -5.69
C GLY A 189 -6.40 -10.82 -7.05
N GLN A 190 -5.78 -10.24 -8.07
CA GLN A 190 -5.81 -10.80 -9.42
C GLN A 190 -5.19 -12.21 -9.45
N LEU A 191 -5.83 -13.15 -10.14
CA LEU A 191 -5.34 -14.54 -10.29
C LEU A 191 -4.30 -14.59 -11.43
N ILE A 192 -3.11 -14.02 -11.17
CA ILE A 192 -1.99 -13.94 -12.12
C ILE A 192 -0.71 -14.54 -11.51
N PRO A 193 0.27 -14.98 -12.33
CA PRO A 193 1.49 -15.63 -11.83
C PRO A 193 2.25 -14.81 -10.77
N ARG A 194 2.29 -13.48 -10.92
CA ARG A 194 2.95 -12.59 -9.96
C ARG A 194 2.37 -12.67 -8.55
N LYS A 195 1.09 -12.96 -8.40
CA LYS A 195 0.41 -13.10 -7.11
C LYS A 195 0.66 -14.44 -6.42
N ASN A 196 1.33 -15.38 -7.10
CA ASN A 196 1.80 -16.64 -6.55
C ASN A 196 0.71 -17.50 -5.90
N LEU A 197 -0.50 -17.47 -6.48
CA LEU A 197 -1.69 -18.13 -5.93
C LEU A 197 -1.53 -19.65 -5.84
N LEU A 198 -1.07 -20.31 -6.91
CA LEU A 198 -1.03 -21.79 -6.96
C LEU A 198 -0.16 -22.41 -5.87
N PRO A 199 1.06 -21.93 -5.57
CA PRO A 199 1.83 -22.39 -4.42
C PRO A 199 1.11 -22.19 -3.07
N PHE A 200 0.36 -21.09 -2.93
CA PHE A 200 -0.47 -20.90 -1.72
C PHE A 200 -1.58 -21.94 -1.62
N LEU A 201 -2.29 -22.23 -2.72
CA LEU A 201 -3.35 -23.24 -2.72
C LEU A 201 -2.81 -24.64 -2.37
N ARG A 202 -1.64 -25.02 -2.89
CA ARG A 202 -0.97 -26.28 -2.51
C ARG A 202 -0.66 -26.34 -1.03
N ALA A 203 -0.06 -25.28 -0.48
CA ALA A 203 0.23 -25.19 0.94
C ALA A 203 -1.05 -25.24 1.80
N ALA A 204 -2.14 -24.61 1.36
CA ALA A 204 -3.43 -24.66 2.04
C ALA A 204 -4.02 -26.08 2.00
N ARG A 205 -3.95 -26.78 0.87
CA ARG A 205 -4.39 -28.21 0.76
C ARG A 205 -3.63 -29.14 1.72
N GLU A 206 -2.33 -28.94 1.84
CA GLU A 206 -1.52 -29.69 2.82
C GLU A 206 -1.97 -29.43 4.27
N CYS A 207 -2.50 -28.24 4.55
CA CYS A 207 -2.97 -27.82 5.86
C CYS A 207 -4.49 -27.94 6.05
N ARG A 208 -5.23 -28.66 5.18
CA ARG A 208 -6.70 -28.74 5.17
C ARG A 208 -7.35 -29.09 6.50
N GLY A 209 -6.65 -29.76 7.40
CA GLY A 209 -7.15 -30.06 8.74
C GLY A 209 -7.00 -28.92 9.76
N ALA A 210 -6.26 -27.85 9.44
CA ALA A 210 -5.87 -26.79 10.38
C ALA A 210 -6.66 -25.48 10.21
N PHE A 211 -7.51 -25.34 9.18
CA PHE A 211 -8.40 -24.19 8.99
C PHE A 211 -9.84 -24.65 8.72
N HIS A 212 -10.80 -23.75 8.90
CA HIS A 212 -12.21 -24.02 8.64
C HIS A 212 -12.54 -23.78 7.16
N HIS A 213 -12.30 -22.59 6.63
CA HIS A 213 -12.55 -22.25 5.24
C HIS A 213 -11.45 -21.33 4.68
N CYS A 214 -11.23 -21.39 3.36
CA CYS A 214 -10.31 -20.52 2.62
C CYS A 214 -11.06 -19.85 1.46
N HIS A 215 -11.23 -18.53 1.51
CA HIS A 215 -11.83 -17.75 0.44
C HIS A 215 -10.77 -17.18 -0.48
N VAL A 216 -10.88 -17.45 -1.79
CA VAL A 216 -9.98 -16.94 -2.84
C VAL A 216 -10.76 -15.94 -3.69
N VAL A 217 -10.67 -14.66 -3.33
CA VAL A 217 -11.40 -13.58 -3.99
C VAL A 217 -10.56 -12.95 -5.09
N GLY A 218 -11.12 -12.89 -6.29
CA GLY A 218 -10.49 -12.28 -7.45
C GLY A 218 -10.73 -13.07 -8.73
N ASP A 219 -10.19 -12.56 -9.82
CA ASP A 219 -10.28 -13.19 -11.13
C ASP A 219 -8.97 -12.99 -11.92
N GLY A 220 -8.80 -13.78 -12.99
CA GLY A 220 -7.64 -13.68 -13.86
C GLY A 220 -7.30 -15.01 -14.57
N PRO A 221 -6.24 -15.00 -15.38
CA PRO A 221 -5.88 -16.13 -16.24
C PRO A 221 -5.54 -17.43 -15.51
N LEU A 222 -5.29 -17.38 -14.19
CA LEU A 222 -5.04 -18.59 -13.40
C LEU A 222 -6.30 -19.23 -12.79
N ARG A 223 -7.52 -18.72 -13.11
CA ARG A 223 -8.77 -19.18 -12.50
C ARG A 223 -9.01 -20.69 -12.70
N GLU A 224 -8.85 -21.17 -13.93
CA GLU A 224 -9.04 -22.61 -14.24
C GLU A 224 -8.01 -23.48 -13.52
N GLN A 225 -6.74 -23.07 -13.52
CA GLN A 225 -5.69 -23.79 -12.80
C GLN A 225 -5.92 -23.78 -11.29
N ALA A 226 -6.42 -22.68 -10.74
CA ALA A 226 -6.78 -22.60 -9.33
C ALA A 226 -7.96 -23.52 -8.99
N ALA A 227 -8.96 -23.63 -9.87
CA ALA A 227 -10.07 -24.57 -9.70
C ALA A 227 -9.60 -26.02 -9.72
N GLN A 228 -8.75 -26.40 -10.67
CA GLN A 228 -8.13 -27.73 -10.73
C GLN A 228 -7.29 -28.03 -9.48
N GLU A 229 -6.48 -27.04 -9.02
CA GLU A 229 -5.65 -27.20 -7.83
C GLU A 229 -6.48 -27.43 -6.56
N THR A 230 -7.72 -26.93 -6.51
CA THR A 230 -8.62 -27.04 -5.35
C THR A 230 -9.69 -28.13 -5.50
N GLU A 231 -9.68 -28.89 -6.57
CA GLU A 231 -10.61 -29.97 -6.81
C GLU A 231 -10.60 -30.99 -5.66
N GLY A 232 -11.79 -31.39 -5.21
CA GLY A 232 -11.96 -32.30 -4.08
C GLY A 232 -11.67 -31.67 -2.69
N CYS A 233 -11.38 -30.35 -2.62
CA CYS A 233 -11.16 -29.65 -1.36
C CYS A 233 -12.31 -28.68 -1.08
N GLY A 234 -13.42 -29.16 -0.51
CA GLY A 234 -14.62 -28.36 -0.24
C GLY A 234 -14.44 -27.19 0.73
N GLN A 235 -13.28 -27.12 1.41
CA GLN A 235 -12.93 -26.02 2.30
C GLN A 235 -12.34 -24.79 1.58
N ILE A 236 -12.05 -24.87 0.26
CA ILE A 236 -11.50 -23.76 -0.52
C ILE A 236 -12.54 -23.33 -1.56
N SER A 237 -12.95 -22.07 -1.51
CA SER A 237 -13.90 -21.50 -2.46
C SER A 237 -13.26 -20.41 -3.33
N LEU A 238 -13.68 -20.38 -4.61
CA LEU A 238 -13.27 -19.38 -5.59
C LEU A 238 -14.52 -18.59 -6.06
N PRO A 239 -15.04 -17.66 -5.24
CA PRO A 239 -16.27 -16.91 -5.57
C PRO A 239 -16.13 -15.95 -6.76
N GLY A 240 -14.91 -15.82 -7.31
CA GLY A 240 -14.62 -14.85 -8.36
C GLY A 240 -14.37 -13.45 -7.81
N MET A 241 -14.53 -12.44 -8.67
CA MET A 241 -14.41 -11.04 -8.27
C MET A 241 -15.60 -10.66 -7.39
N GLN A 242 -15.32 -10.03 -6.26
CA GLN A 242 -16.33 -9.53 -5.32
C GLN A 242 -16.26 -8.00 -5.26
N GLY A 243 -17.40 -7.37 -4.98
CA GLY A 243 -17.45 -5.94 -4.72
C GLY A 243 -16.67 -5.55 -3.46
N ASN A 244 -16.32 -4.27 -3.34
CA ASN A 244 -15.53 -3.76 -2.22
C ASN A 244 -16.19 -4.04 -0.87
N GLU A 245 -17.52 -3.89 -0.77
CA GLU A 245 -18.25 -4.11 0.48
C GLU A 245 -18.23 -5.59 0.90
N GLU A 246 -18.44 -6.51 -0.06
CA GLU A 246 -18.39 -7.95 0.24
C GLU A 246 -16.98 -8.38 0.62
N THR A 247 -15.94 -7.86 -0.06
CA THR A 247 -14.55 -8.12 0.30
C THR A 247 -14.24 -7.62 1.72
N ARG A 248 -14.71 -6.43 2.09
CA ARG A 248 -14.57 -5.90 3.46
C ARG A 248 -15.32 -6.76 4.48
N ARG A 249 -16.50 -7.28 4.12
CA ARG A 249 -17.29 -8.20 4.98
C ARG A 249 -16.50 -9.49 5.23
N LEU A 250 -15.90 -10.07 4.19
CA LEU A 250 -15.02 -11.24 4.34
C LEU A 250 -13.81 -10.94 5.23
N MET A 251 -13.16 -9.78 5.06
CA MET A 251 -12.03 -9.37 5.90
C MET A 251 -12.41 -9.28 7.38
N ARG A 252 -13.61 -8.80 7.70
CA ARG A 252 -14.09 -8.76 9.09
C ARG A 252 -14.39 -10.15 9.67
N ARG A 253 -14.66 -11.14 8.84
CA ARG A 253 -15.01 -12.52 9.26
C ARG A 253 -13.82 -13.46 9.31
N CYS A 254 -12.90 -13.35 8.36
CA CYS A 254 -11.73 -14.22 8.28
C CYS A 254 -10.66 -13.82 9.32
N ASP A 255 -9.75 -14.74 9.59
CA ASP A 255 -8.72 -14.60 10.63
C ASP A 255 -7.34 -14.28 10.08
N LEU A 256 -7.02 -14.77 8.88
CA LEU A 256 -5.69 -14.64 8.27
C LEU A 256 -5.78 -14.35 6.78
N LEU A 257 -5.36 -13.12 6.38
CA LEU A 257 -5.06 -12.80 5.00
C LEU A 257 -3.72 -13.41 4.60
N VAL A 258 -3.64 -14.05 3.42
CA VAL A 258 -2.38 -14.49 2.84
C VAL A 258 -2.11 -13.73 1.55
N LEU A 259 -1.00 -12.97 1.51
CA LEU A 259 -0.50 -12.26 0.32
C LEU A 259 0.82 -12.86 -0.15
N PRO A 260 0.80 -13.92 -0.98
CA PRO A 260 1.98 -14.70 -1.32
C PRO A 260 2.78 -14.15 -2.52
N SER A 261 2.56 -12.92 -2.93
CA SER A 261 3.09 -12.33 -4.16
C SER A 261 4.61 -12.45 -4.30
N LEU A 262 5.06 -12.79 -5.50
CA LEU A 262 6.50 -12.77 -5.86
C LEU A 262 7.06 -11.36 -6.00
N PHE A 263 6.21 -10.37 -6.18
CA PHE A 263 6.53 -8.95 -6.15
C PHE A 263 5.22 -8.14 -6.07
N ASP A 264 5.17 -7.22 -5.13
CA ASP A 264 4.14 -6.19 -5.07
C ASP A 264 4.76 -4.84 -4.66
N GLY A 265 4.40 -3.76 -5.35
CA GLY A 265 4.90 -2.42 -5.02
C GLY A 265 4.59 -2.05 -3.58
N TRP A 266 3.35 -2.35 -3.17
CA TRP A 266 2.91 -2.23 -1.78
C TRP A 266 2.11 -3.47 -1.35
N GLY A 267 0.92 -3.67 -1.89
CA GLY A 267 -0.06 -4.65 -1.45
C GLY A 267 -1.11 -4.00 -0.54
N ALA A 268 -1.90 -3.07 -1.10
CA ALA A 268 -2.90 -2.29 -0.35
C ALA A 268 -3.89 -3.16 0.46
N VAL A 269 -4.16 -4.37 0.00
CA VAL A 269 -5.01 -5.34 0.70
C VAL A 269 -4.51 -5.66 2.12
N VAL A 270 -3.21 -5.48 2.39
CA VAL A 270 -2.65 -5.63 3.74
C VAL A 270 -3.17 -4.53 4.68
N ASN A 271 -3.23 -3.29 4.20
CA ASN A 271 -3.82 -2.19 4.97
C ASN A 271 -5.28 -2.48 5.28
N GLU A 272 -6.05 -2.88 4.27
CA GLU A 272 -7.49 -3.19 4.40
C GLU A 272 -7.73 -4.31 5.40
N ALA A 273 -6.92 -5.38 5.36
CA ALA A 273 -7.00 -6.48 6.31
C ALA A 273 -6.67 -6.05 7.75
N LEU A 274 -5.59 -5.29 7.94
CA LEU A 274 -5.20 -4.79 9.28
C LEU A 274 -6.26 -3.82 9.84
N GLN A 275 -6.83 -2.95 9.00
CA GLN A 275 -7.93 -2.06 9.40
C GLN A 275 -9.20 -2.83 9.77
N ALA A 276 -9.45 -3.98 9.12
CA ALA A 276 -10.53 -4.89 9.48
C ALA A 276 -10.25 -5.74 10.73
N GLY A 277 -9.09 -5.57 11.37
CA GLY A 277 -8.67 -6.34 12.53
C GLY A 277 -8.20 -7.76 12.22
N MET A 278 -7.74 -8.03 11.02
CA MET A 278 -7.34 -9.34 10.52
C MET A 278 -5.82 -9.51 10.56
N ARG A 279 -5.33 -10.69 10.95
CA ARG A 279 -3.90 -11.03 10.82
C ARG A 279 -3.50 -11.16 9.36
N VAL A 280 -2.22 -10.94 9.08
CA VAL A 280 -1.69 -11.02 7.72
C VAL A 280 -0.44 -11.88 7.65
N LEU A 281 -0.39 -12.83 6.71
CA LEU A 281 0.83 -13.51 6.29
C LEU A 281 1.25 -12.99 4.91
N CYS A 282 2.35 -12.25 4.85
CA CYS A 282 2.78 -11.53 3.66
C CYS A 282 4.16 -11.96 3.19
N SER A 283 4.34 -12.03 1.87
CA SER A 283 5.66 -12.22 1.26
C SER A 283 6.56 -11.01 1.53
N THR A 284 7.83 -11.25 1.86
CA THR A 284 8.87 -10.20 1.97
C THR A 284 9.12 -9.44 0.66
N ALA A 285 8.63 -9.97 -0.47
CA ALA A 285 8.66 -9.31 -1.77
C ALA A 285 7.52 -8.29 -1.98
N CYS A 286 6.74 -7.97 -0.94
CA CYS A 286 5.72 -6.93 -0.92
C CYS A 286 6.17 -5.74 -0.08
N GLY A 287 5.86 -4.51 -0.53
CA GLY A 287 6.20 -3.30 0.21
C GLY A 287 5.56 -3.26 1.60
N ALA A 288 4.29 -3.69 1.71
CA ALA A 288 3.52 -3.71 2.96
C ALA A 288 4.01 -4.76 3.98
N ALA A 289 4.98 -5.62 3.64
CA ALA A 289 5.60 -6.51 4.62
C ALA A 289 6.19 -5.75 5.81
N SER A 290 6.61 -4.50 5.62
CA SER A 290 7.11 -3.64 6.70
C SER A 290 6.07 -3.28 7.77
N LEU A 291 4.77 -3.45 7.48
CA LEU A 291 3.69 -3.26 8.46
C LEU A 291 3.59 -4.40 9.48
N LEU A 292 4.25 -5.53 9.20
CA LEU A 292 4.13 -6.76 9.99
C LEU A 292 5.29 -6.98 10.97
N ASP A 293 6.16 -5.99 11.13
CA ASP A 293 7.17 -6.00 12.17
C ASP A 293 6.47 -5.84 13.54
N GLY A 294 6.23 -6.95 14.18
CA GLY A 294 5.52 -7.00 15.46
C GLY A 294 4.55 -8.18 15.49
N HIS A 295 4.81 -9.12 16.37
CA HIS A 295 4.36 -10.50 16.38
C HIS A 295 2.85 -10.76 16.45
N GLN A 296 2.02 -9.75 16.74
CA GLN A 296 0.58 -9.98 16.94
C GLN A 296 -0.26 -9.76 15.68
N ARG A 297 0.19 -8.89 14.74
CA ARG A 297 -0.58 -8.51 13.54
C ARG A 297 -0.39 -9.45 12.37
N GLY A 298 0.64 -10.28 12.41
CA GLY A 298 0.97 -11.13 11.27
C GLY A 298 2.46 -11.46 11.20
N GLY A 299 2.86 -12.01 10.07
CA GLY A 299 4.25 -12.38 9.82
C GLY A 299 4.59 -12.35 8.35
N THR A 300 5.88 -12.58 8.09
CA THR A 300 6.40 -12.59 6.74
C THR A 300 7.05 -13.92 6.40
N PHE A 301 7.18 -14.20 5.11
CA PHE A 301 7.94 -15.34 4.58
C PHE A 301 8.70 -14.93 3.33
N ASP A 302 9.81 -15.62 3.04
CA ASP A 302 10.61 -15.37 1.85
C ASP A 302 10.09 -16.22 0.67
N PRO A 303 9.52 -15.62 -0.39
CA PRO A 303 8.99 -16.36 -1.52
C PRO A 303 10.06 -17.02 -2.40
N ALA A 304 11.36 -16.70 -2.19
CA ALA A 304 12.47 -17.36 -2.87
C ALA A 304 12.83 -18.72 -2.24
N GLN A 305 12.33 -19.01 -1.03
CA GLN A 305 12.55 -20.28 -0.34
C GLN A 305 11.28 -21.14 -0.44
N PRO A 306 11.31 -22.28 -1.12
CA PRO A 306 10.11 -23.11 -1.39
C PRO A 306 9.30 -23.46 -0.14
N ASP A 307 9.95 -23.85 0.94
CA ASP A 307 9.29 -24.28 2.19
C ASP A 307 8.89 -23.13 3.12
N SER A 308 9.24 -21.90 2.78
CA SER A 308 8.99 -20.75 3.64
C SER A 308 7.49 -20.48 3.83
N LEU A 309 6.72 -20.48 2.73
CA LEU A 309 5.27 -20.29 2.79
C LEU A 309 4.54 -21.42 3.52
N PRO A 310 4.72 -22.73 3.20
CA PRO A 310 4.04 -23.79 3.93
C PRO A 310 4.36 -23.79 5.43
N ARG A 311 5.62 -23.57 5.80
CA ARG A 311 6.05 -23.48 7.21
C ARG A 311 5.40 -22.32 7.94
N ALA A 312 5.41 -21.12 7.34
CA ALA A 312 4.81 -19.93 7.92
C ALA A 312 3.29 -20.07 8.04
N LEU A 313 2.63 -20.64 7.02
CA LEU A 313 1.20 -20.89 7.05
C LEU A 313 0.82 -21.84 8.19
N ARG A 314 1.51 -22.97 8.37
CA ARG A 314 1.27 -23.89 9.48
C ARG A 314 1.45 -23.21 10.85
N ALA A 315 2.49 -22.40 11.01
CA ALA A 315 2.74 -21.68 12.25
C ALA A 315 1.61 -20.68 12.58
N TRP A 316 1.07 -19.98 11.58
CA TRP A 316 -0.02 -19.03 11.81
C TRP A 316 -1.37 -19.72 12.02
N LEU A 317 -1.64 -20.83 11.33
CA LEU A 317 -2.82 -21.65 11.57
C LEU A 317 -2.85 -22.24 12.98
N GLY A 318 -1.68 -22.63 13.49
CA GLY A 318 -1.54 -23.14 14.86
C GLY A 318 -1.89 -22.13 15.98
N LYS A 319 -1.98 -20.84 15.67
CA LYS A 319 -2.46 -19.82 16.62
C LYS A 319 -3.98 -19.80 16.81
N GLY A 320 -4.72 -20.53 15.98
CA GLY A 320 -6.18 -20.55 16.00
C GLY A 320 -6.83 -19.25 15.51
N PRO A 321 -8.18 -19.16 15.63
CA PRO A 321 -8.95 -17.98 15.23
C PRO A 321 -8.62 -16.77 16.10
N LEU A 322 -8.90 -15.58 15.56
CA LEU A 322 -8.74 -14.32 16.29
C LEU A 322 -9.82 -14.15 17.35
N THR A 323 -9.39 -13.81 18.55
CA THR A 323 -10.31 -13.33 19.58
C THR A 323 -10.78 -11.91 19.29
N PRO A 324 -11.92 -11.47 19.84
CA PRO A 324 -12.39 -10.09 19.74
C PRO A 324 -11.35 -9.05 20.18
N ALA A 325 -10.63 -9.34 21.26
CA ALA A 325 -9.59 -8.45 21.77
C ALA A 325 -8.41 -8.30 20.82
N GLU A 326 -7.95 -9.40 20.20
CA GLU A 326 -6.89 -9.35 19.20
C GLU A 326 -7.30 -8.59 17.96
N ARG A 327 -8.53 -8.79 17.45
CA ARG A 327 -9.05 -8.02 16.31
C ARG A 327 -9.09 -6.52 16.60
N HIS A 328 -9.59 -6.17 17.79
CA HIS A 328 -9.62 -4.78 18.21
C HIS A 328 -8.21 -4.18 18.32
N ALA A 329 -7.26 -4.89 18.90
CA ALA A 329 -5.88 -4.44 19.00
C ALA A 329 -5.23 -4.21 17.63
N ILE A 330 -5.48 -5.10 16.65
CA ILE A 330 -4.97 -4.97 15.27
C ILE A 330 -5.59 -3.76 14.59
N SER A 331 -6.92 -3.59 14.65
CA SER A 331 -7.60 -2.46 14.01
C SER A 331 -7.26 -1.12 14.65
N ALA A 332 -7.14 -1.06 15.97
CA ALA A 332 -6.70 0.14 16.70
C ALA A 332 -5.27 0.54 16.32
N TRP A 333 -4.37 -0.44 16.22
CA TRP A 333 -3.02 -0.19 15.71
C TRP A 333 -3.05 0.36 14.28
N ALA A 334 -3.85 -0.22 13.40
CA ALA A 334 -3.98 0.22 12.01
C ALA A 334 -4.50 1.67 11.94
N GLU A 335 -5.50 2.02 12.73
CA GLU A 335 -6.02 3.40 12.80
C GLU A 335 -4.94 4.38 13.28
N GLN A 336 -4.15 4.01 14.28
CA GLN A 336 -3.10 4.87 14.81
C GLN A 336 -1.93 5.07 13.82
N HIS A 337 -1.58 4.06 13.00
CA HIS A 337 -0.32 4.02 12.26
C HIS A 337 -0.45 4.06 10.74
N ILE A 338 -1.58 3.61 10.16
CA ILE A 338 -1.77 3.51 8.71
C ILE A 338 -3.05 4.17 8.20
N SER A 339 -3.71 4.97 9.03
CA SER A 339 -4.85 5.81 8.62
C SER A 339 -4.40 7.05 7.84
N GLY A 340 -5.36 7.74 7.23
CA GLY A 340 -5.12 9.02 6.57
C GLY A 340 -4.57 10.08 7.51
N ALA A 341 -5.04 10.11 8.77
CA ALA A 341 -4.54 11.03 9.80
C ALA A 341 -3.08 10.73 10.19
N ALA A 342 -2.71 9.46 10.31
CA ALA A 342 -1.33 9.04 10.54
C ALA A 342 -0.41 9.47 9.39
N ALA A 343 -0.89 9.31 8.15
CA ALA A 343 -0.19 9.75 6.95
C ALA A 343 0.03 11.26 6.92
N ALA A 344 -1.01 12.04 7.24
CA ALA A 344 -0.95 13.50 7.27
C ALA A 344 0.11 13.99 8.27
N ARG A 345 0.03 13.52 9.53
CA ARG A 345 1.05 13.83 10.55
C ARG A 345 2.47 13.46 10.10
N TYR A 346 2.62 12.28 9.51
CA TYR A 346 3.95 11.84 9.05
C TYR A 346 4.49 12.73 7.92
N LEU A 347 3.65 13.13 6.97
CA LEU A 347 4.04 14.04 5.90
C LEU A 347 4.42 15.44 6.45
N GLU A 348 3.68 15.93 7.43
CA GLU A 348 3.97 17.19 8.13
C GLU A 348 5.32 17.15 8.84
N HIS A 349 5.64 16.07 9.54
CA HIS A 349 6.96 15.85 10.16
C HIS A 349 8.08 15.78 9.12
N ILE A 350 7.86 15.10 7.98
CA ILE A 350 8.84 15.09 6.88
C ILE A 350 9.06 16.52 6.35
N ALA A 351 7.98 17.27 6.17
CA ALA A 351 8.06 18.66 5.72
C ALA A 351 8.84 19.52 6.73
N ALA A 352 8.50 19.44 8.00
CA ALA A 352 9.17 20.17 9.07
C ALA A 352 10.67 19.81 9.18
N PHE A 353 11.00 18.53 9.06
CA PHE A 353 12.39 18.07 9.05
C PHE A 353 13.18 18.61 7.84
N THR A 354 12.60 18.54 6.65
CA THR A 354 13.27 19.02 5.43
C THR A 354 13.43 20.54 5.37
N GLU A 355 12.62 21.26 6.13
CA GLU A 355 12.72 22.72 6.32
C GLU A 355 13.63 23.12 7.51
N GLY A 356 14.19 22.15 8.22
CA GLY A 356 15.04 22.40 9.40
C GLY A 356 14.28 22.85 10.66
N ARG A 357 12.93 22.80 10.64
CA ARG A 357 12.08 23.10 11.80
C ARG A 357 12.08 21.95 12.83
N GLU A 358 12.32 20.73 12.36
CA GLU A 358 12.55 19.57 13.21
C GLU A 358 13.97 19.03 13.02
N LYS A 359 14.68 18.78 14.14
CA LYS A 359 16.05 18.24 14.12
C LYS A 359 16.09 16.72 13.99
N LYS A 360 15.07 16.04 14.51
CA LYS A 360 15.00 14.57 14.49
C LYS A 360 14.32 14.13 13.20
N ARG A 361 15.00 13.24 12.47
CA ARG A 361 14.41 12.61 11.28
C ARG A 361 13.17 11.80 11.68
N PRO A 362 12.00 12.03 11.06
CA PRO A 362 10.81 11.24 11.33
C PRO A 362 10.97 9.79 10.84
N ALA A 363 10.57 8.84 11.66
CA ALA A 363 10.43 7.45 11.29
C ALA A 363 9.05 7.20 10.66
N ALA A 364 8.92 6.15 9.85
CA ALA A 364 7.61 5.73 9.37
C ALA A 364 6.68 5.43 10.57
N PRO A 365 5.37 5.73 10.47
CA PRO A 365 4.45 5.55 11.59
C PRO A 365 4.38 4.13 12.14
N TRP A 366 4.70 3.14 11.32
CA TRP A 366 4.73 1.72 11.68
C TRP A 366 6.11 1.22 12.12
N ALA A 367 7.13 2.08 12.11
CA ALA A 367 8.45 1.66 12.55
C ALA A 367 8.41 1.31 14.05
N PRO A 368 9.06 0.20 14.48
CA PRO A 368 9.13 -0.15 15.88
C PRO A 368 9.75 1.00 16.68
N LEU A 369 9.16 1.32 17.82
CA LEU A 369 9.74 2.28 18.76
C LEU A 369 11.10 1.74 19.18
N LYS A 370 12.16 2.53 18.99
CA LYS A 370 13.49 2.15 19.49
C LYS A 370 13.40 2.04 21.01
N GLY A 371 13.47 0.84 21.53
CA GLY A 371 13.48 0.58 22.98
C GLY A 371 12.49 -0.45 23.50
N THR A 372 11.70 -1.12 22.64
CA THR A 372 10.85 -2.25 23.04
C THR A 372 11.33 -3.52 22.34
N GLU A 373 12.59 -3.90 22.60
CA GLU A 373 13.01 -5.30 22.52
C GLU A 373 12.84 -5.87 23.93
N GLU A 374 11.72 -6.56 24.18
CA GLU A 374 11.56 -7.59 25.18
C GLU A 374 11.00 -8.85 24.54
#